data_3f11b85075af7b9dbb472c397abcafb1
#
_entry.id   3f11b85075af7b9dbb472c397abcafb1
#
_cell.length_a   1.000
_cell.length_b   1.000
_cell.length_c   1.000
_cell.angle_alpha   90.00
_cell.angle_beta   90.00
_cell.angle_gamma   90.00
#
_symmetry.space_group_name_H-M   'P 1'
#
loop_
_entity.id
_entity.type
_entity.pdbx_description
1 polymer ?
#
loop_
_entity_poly.entity_id
_entity_poly.type
_entity_poly.pdbx_seq_one_letter_code
_entity_poly.pdbx_strand_id
1 'polypeptide(L)'
;KRANPTWTPPASIRAEHAANGDPLPPVVPAGPDNPLGLFAMRLSNPSYLLHGTNKPEGVGMRVSHGCIRLYPEGIEELFGMVAPGTKVNIINQPMKVGWFGDSMYLEFHAPLGEDARTLEQNIAEARETVHKSIASRGLQVSNDLIDAVVREETGLPVEVAYR
;
A
#
# COMPACT_ATOMS: atom_id res chain seq x y z
N LYS A 1 2.69 13.92 -14.33
CA LYS A 1 2.31 14.71 -13.15
C LYS A 1 1.25 15.73 -13.53
N ARG A 2 0.15 15.79 -12.80
CA ARG A 2 -0.91 16.82 -12.97
C ARG A 2 -1.38 17.29 -11.60
N ALA A 3 -1.32 18.61 -11.38
CA ALA A 3 -2.03 19.27 -10.29
C ALA A 3 -3.45 19.61 -10.75
N ASN A 4 -4.41 19.54 -9.85
CA ASN A 4 -5.83 19.74 -10.13
C ASN A 4 -6.31 18.96 -11.37
N PRO A 5 -6.18 17.61 -11.37
CA PRO A 5 -6.51 16.82 -12.55
C PRO A 5 -8.03 16.82 -12.81
N THR A 6 -8.41 16.78 -14.08
CA THR A 6 -9.74 16.28 -14.47
C THR A 6 -9.69 14.76 -14.55
N TRP A 7 -10.80 14.10 -14.27
CA TRP A 7 -10.92 12.65 -14.37
C TRP A 7 -11.92 12.24 -15.43
N THR A 8 -11.47 11.44 -16.38
CA THR A 8 -12.36 10.78 -17.35
C THR A 8 -12.53 9.34 -16.89
N PRO A 9 -13.69 8.99 -16.28
CA PRO A 9 -13.92 7.64 -15.81
C PRO A 9 -13.83 6.62 -16.95
N PRO A 10 -13.12 5.50 -16.79
CA PRO A 10 -13.14 4.39 -17.73
C PRO A 10 -14.56 3.89 -18.04
N ALA A 11 -14.77 3.33 -19.22
CA ALA A 11 -16.09 2.85 -19.63
C ALA A 11 -16.66 1.78 -18.67
N SER A 12 -15.81 0.90 -18.15
CA SER A 12 -16.18 -0.12 -17.15
C SER A 12 -16.72 0.51 -15.87
N ILE A 13 -16.03 1.52 -15.33
CA ILE A 13 -16.45 2.24 -14.12
C ILE A 13 -17.77 2.99 -14.34
N ARG A 14 -17.93 3.62 -15.51
CA ARG A 14 -19.20 4.28 -15.84
C ARG A 14 -20.37 3.31 -15.95
N ALA A 15 -20.13 2.13 -16.52
CA ALA A 15 -21.14 1.08 -16.63
C ALA A 15 -21.55 0.54 -15.25
N GLU A 16 -20.58 0.30 -14.38
CA GLU A 16 -20.80 -0.15 -12.99
C GLU A 16 -21.62 0.88 -12.19
N HIS A 17 -21.23 2.14 -12.22
CA HIS A 17 -21.96 3.21 -11.55
C HIS A 17 -23.40 3.38 -12.10
N ALA A 18 -23.56 3.31 -13.42
CA ALA A 18 -24.88 3.38 -14.05
C ALA A 18 -25.79 2.21 -13.62
N ALA A 19 -25.25 0.99 -13.51
CA ALA A 19 -25.95 -0.18 -13.02
C ALA A 19 -26.40 -0.06 -11.55
N ASN A 20 -25.64 0.70 -10.76
CA ASN A 20 -25.93 0.97 -9.35
C ASN A 20 -26.83 2.21 -9.14
N GLY A 21 -27.33 2.84 -10.21
CA GLY A 21 -28.22 4.00 -10.12
C GLY A 21 -27.51 5.34 -9.83
N ASP A 22 -26.18 5.38 -9.91
CA ASP A 22 -25.34 6.56 -9.69
C ASP A 22 -24.47 6.86 -10.94
N PRO A 23 -25.07 7.29 -12.07
CA PRO A 23 -24.34 7.48 -13.32
C PRO A 23 -23.30 8.61 -13.21
N LEU A 24 -22.05 8.31 -13.55
CA LEU A 24 -20.97 9.27 -13.58
C LEU A 24 -21.03 10.14 -14.84
N PRO A 25 -20.66 11.43 -14.75
CA PRO A 25 -20.48 12.30 -15.93
C PRO A 25 -19.33 11.78 -16.82
N PRO A 26 -19.33 12.13 -18.10
CA PRO A 26 -18.24 11.77 -19.03
C PRO A 26 -16.86 12.25 -18.55
N VAL A 27 -16.83 13.40 -17.89
CA VAL A 27 -15.61 13.98 -17.29
C VAL A 27 -15.98 14.61 -15.95
N VAL A 28 -15.24 14.24 -14.90
CA VAL A 28 -15.31 14.90 -13.60
C VAL A 28 -14.29 16.03 -13.58
N PRO A 29 -14.71 17.31 -13.38
CA PRO A 29 -13.79 18.44 -13.33
C PRO A 29 -12.85 18.37 -12.14
N ALA A 30 -11.79 19.18 -12.16
CA ALA A 30 -10.97 19.41 -10.98
C ALA A 30 -11.82 20.03 -9.87
N GLY A 31 -11.59 19.61 -8.63
CA GLY A 31 -12.32 20.13 -7.49
C GLY A 31 -12.45 19.11 -6.35
N PRO A 32 -13.17 19.49 -5.27
CA PRO A 32 -13.28 18.66 -4.06
C PRO A 32 -13.98 17.33 -4.30
N ASP A 33 -14.85 17.25 -5.31
CA ASP A 33 -15.60 16.02 -5.63
C ASP A 33 -14.83 15.10 -6.59
N ASN A 34 -13.63 15.50 -7.03
CA ASN A 34 -12.84 14.69 -7.94
C ASN A 34 -12.16 13.52 -7.19
N PRO A 35 -12.44 12.24 -7.56
CA PRO A 35 -11.87 11.10 -6.85
C PRO A 35 -10.35 10.95 -6.97
N LEU A 36 -9.70 11.69 -7.89
CA LEU A 36 -8.24 11.74 -7.97
C LEU A 36 -7.61 12.72 -6.97
N GLY A 37 -8.41 13.53 -6.29
CA GLY A 37 -7.90 14.58 -5.41
C GLY A 37 -7.15 15.68 -6.16
N LEU A 38 -6.27 16.37 -5.46
CA LEU A 38 -5.55 17.54 -6.00
C LEU A 38 -4.34 17.19 -6.88
N PHE A 39 -3.79 15.99 -6.75
CA PHE A 39 -2.58 15.58 -7.47
C PHE A 39 -2.71 14.17 -8.02
N ALA A 40 -2.24 13.97 -9.25
CA ALA A 40 -2.17 12.67 -9.89
C ALA A 40 -0.89 12.49 -10.71
N MET A 41 -0.30 11.31 -10.63
CA MET A 41 0.90 10.90 -11.37
C MET A 41 0.61 9.60 -12.12
N ARG A 42 0.74 9.65 -13.44
CA ARG A 42 0.55 8.49 -14.31
C ARG A 42 1.79 7.62 -14.31
N LEU A 43 1.60 6.31 -14.19
CA LEU A 43 2.65 5.33 -14.36
C LEU A 43 2.90 5.02 -15.84
N SER A 44 3.93 4.22 -16.14
CA SER A 44 4.23 3.76 -17.51
C SER A 44 3.08 2.94 -18.11
N ASN A 45 2.40 2.12 -17.30
CA ASN A 45 1.11 1.58 -17.68
C ASN A 45 0.05 2.68 -17.53
N PRO A 46 -0.58 3.13 -18.63
CA PRO A 46 -1.47 4.29 -18.63
C PRO A 46 -2.78 4.07 -17.84
N SER A 47 -3.11 2.83 -17.52
CA SER A 47 -4.29 2.48 -16.71
C SER A 47 -4.09 2.75 -15.21
N TYR A 48 -2.83 2.94 -14.75
CA TYR A 48 -2.52 3.09 -13.34
C TYR A 48 -2.01 4.49 -12.99
N LEU A 49 -2.51 4.98 -11.88
CA LEU A 49 -2.14 6.28 -11.30
C LEU A 49 -1.71 6.11 -9.84
N LEU A 50 -0.78 6.96 -9.41
CA LEU A 50 -0.63 7.36 -8.01
C LEU A 50 -1.40 8.67 -7.86
N HIS A 51 -2.36 8.75 -6.96
CA HIS A 51 -3.21 9.94 -6.86
C HIS A 51 -3.74 10.16 -5.44
N GLY A 52 -4.16 11.37 -5.17
CA GLY A 52 -4.89 11.71 -3.95
C GLY A 52 -6.29 11.12 -3.93
N THR A 53 -7.12 11.64 -3.06
CA THR A 53 -8.51 11.18 -2.96
C THR A 53 -9.38 12.25 -2.33
N ASN A 54 -10.67 12.24 -2.67
CA ASN A 54 -11.72 12.96 -1.95
C ASN A 54 -12.37 12.10 -0.85
N LYS A 55 -11.94 10.81 -0.72
CA LYS A 55 -12.41 9.85 0.28
C LYS A 55 -11.21 9.18 0.95
N PRO A 56 -10.56 9.88 1.91
CA PRO A 56 -9.32 9.40 2.54
C PRO A 56 -9.49 8.09 3.35
N GLU A 57 -10.71 7.78 3.80
CA GLU A 57 -11.04 6.54 4.50
C GLU A 57 -10.78 5.27 3.65
N GLY A 58 -10.71 5.40 2.33
CA GLY A 58 -10.40 4.30 1.42
C GLY A 58 -8.90 4.12 1.12
N VAL A 59 -8.01 4.88 1.77
CA VAL A 59 -6.56 4.71 1.59
C VAL A 59 -6.10 3.42 2.28
N GLY A 60 -5.26 2.64 1.60
CA GLY A 60 -4.80 1.33 2.08
C GLY A 60 -5.77 0.18 1.79
N MET A 61 -7.00 0.46 1.34
CA MET A 61 -7.99 -0.57 1.02
C MET A 61 -7.94 -0.97 -0.47
N ARG A 62 -8.29 -2.23 -0.77
CA ARG A 62 -8.42 -2.74 -2.14
C ARG A 62 -9.77 -2.37 -2.74
N VAL A 63 -10.02 -1.08 -2.91
CA VAL A 63 -11.30 -0.51 -3.39
C VAL A 63 -11.15 0.23 -4.72
N SER A 64 -10.04 0.05 -5.43
CA SER A 64 -9.76 0.67 -6.72
C SER A 64 -9.60 -0.38 -7.82
N HIS A 65 -9.73 0.03 -9.08
CA HIS A 65 -9.45 -0.80 -10.25
C HIS A 65 -7.93 -0.82 -10.61
N GLY A 66 -7.06 -0.73 -9.58
CA GLY A 66 -5.61 -0.82 -9.72
C GLY A 66 -4.83 0.48 -9.51
N CYS A 67 -5.50 1.64 -9.38
CA CYS A 67 -4.84 2.88 -8.99
C CYS A 67 -4.45 2.87 -7.51
N ILE A 68 -3.35 3.53 -7.17
CA ILE A 68 -2.85 3.63 -5.80
C ILE A 68 -3.26 4.98 -5.22
N ARG A 69 -4.05 4.94 -4.15
CA ARG A 69 -4.53 6.12 -3.43
C ARG A 69 -3.57 6.48 -2.31
N LEU A 70 -3.32 7.77 -2.17
CA LEU A 70 -2.59 8.34 -1.05
C LEU A 70 -3.47 9.35 -0.33
N TYR A 71 -3.17 9.59 0.93
CA TYR A 71 -3.75 10.73 1.66
C TYR A 71 -3.45 12.05 0.95
N PRO A 72 -4.31 13.08 1.04
CA PRO A 72 -4.11 14.36 0.36
C PRO A 72 -2.75 14.99 0.62
N GLU A 73 -2.30 14.99 1.87
CA GLU A 73 -0.98 15.49 2.27
C GLU A 73 0.17 14.64 1.73
N GLY A 74 0.01 13.31 1.74
CA GLY A 74 1.05 12.38 1.24
C GLY A 74 1.26 12.48 -0.27
N ILE A 75 0.19 12.64 -1.06
CA ILE A 75 0.33 12.80 -2.51
C ILE A 75 0.91 14.18 -2.87
N GLU A 76 0.59 15.23 -2.11
CA GLU A 76 1.13 16.56 -2.31
C GLU A 76 2.64 16.58 -2.08
N GLU A 77 3.09 16.00 -0.96
CA GLU A 77 4.50 15.86 -0.63
C GLU A 77 5.24 15.04 -1.71
N LEU A 78 4.76 13.84 -2.00
CA LEU A 78 5.36 12.97 -3.02
C LEU A 78 5.40 13.65 -4.40
N PHE A 79 4.35 14.38 -4.76
CA PHE A 79 4.30 15.12 -6.01
C PHE A 79 5.39 16.20 -6.07
N GLY A 80 5.71 16.85 -4.95
CA GLY A 80 6.83 17.80 -4.86
C GLY A 80 8.20 17.14 -5.03
N MET A 81 8.38 15.97 -4.42
CA MET A 81 9.68 15.29 -4.31
C MET A 81 10.15 14.60 -5.60
N VAL A 82 9.24 14.04 -6.42
CA VAL A 82 9.62 13.20 -7.56
C VAL A 82 9.52 13.95 -8.89
N ALA A 83 10.40 13.63 -9.83
CA ALA A 83 10.38 14.14 -11.20
C ALA A 83 9.65 13.19 -12.15
N PRO A 84 9.14 13.66 -13.32
CA PRO A 84 8.73 12.78 -14.40
C PRO A 84 9.89 11.85 -14.81
N GLY A 85 9.61 10.57 -15.01
CA GLY A 85 10.62 9.56 -15.33
C GLY A 85 11.22 8.86 -14.10
N THR A 86 10.88 9.28 -12.87
CA THR A 86 11.26 8.55 -11.66
C THR A 86 10.77 7.10 -11.75
N LYS A 87 11.69 6.14 -11.50
CA LYS A 87 11.36 4.71 -11.51
C LYS A 87 10.46 4.36 -10.34
N VAL A 88 9.37 3.65 -10.62
CA VAL A 88 8.44 3.10 -9.62
C VAL A 88 8.47 1.59 -9.72
N ASN A 89 8.78 0.92 -8.61
CA ASN A 89 8.65 -0.53 -8.49
C ASN A 89 7.44 -0.83 -7.60
N ILE A 90 6.49 -1.58 -8.13
CA ILE A 90 5.38 -2.13 -7.34
C ILE A 90 5.76 -3.57 -7.01
N ILE A 91 5.89 -3.87 -5.73
CA ILE A 91 6.35 -5.17 -5.25
C ILE A 91 5.28 -5.83 -4.37
N ASN A 92 5.19 -7.15 -4.44
CA ASN A 92 4.45 -7.95 -3.46
C ASN A 92 5.42 -8.36 -2.35
N GLN A 93 5.34 -7.69 -1.22
CA GLN A 93 6.18 -7.95 -0.05
C GLN A 93 5.32 -7.88 1.21
N PRO A 94 4.63 -8.98 1.54
CA PRO A 94 3.75 -9.01 2.70
C PRO A 94 4.51 -8.90 4.03
N MET A 95 5.76 -9.37 4.07
CA MET A 95 6.61 -9.33 5.25
C MET A 95 7.71 -8.28 5.10
N LYS A 96 7.89 -7.46 6.14
CA LYS A 96 8.98 -6.50 6.25
C LYS A 96 9.59 -6.57 7.64
N VAL A 97 10.92 -6.43 7.71
CA VAL A 97 11.65 -6.27 8.97
C VAL A 97 12.41 -4.94 8.94
N GLY A 98 12.47 -4.29 10.09
CA GLY A 98 13.13 -3.00 10.21
C GLY A 98 13.70 -2.78 11.60
N TRP A 99 14.57 -1.77 11.72
CA TRP A 99 15.21 -1.39 12.97
C TRP A 99 14.70 -0.03 13.42
N PHE A 100 14.37 0.06 14.70
CA PHE A 100 14.15 1.34 15.36
C PHE A 100 14.94 1.33 16.66
N GLY A 101 15.97 2.18 16.75
CA GLY A 101 16.97 2.10 17.82
C GLY A 101 17.69 0.75 17.82
N ASP A 102 17.70 0.10 18.99
CA ASP A 102 18.32 -1.21 19.19
C ASP A 102 17.34 -2.38 19.03
N SER A 103 16.07 -2.08 18.72
CA SER A 103 14.99 -3.08 18.59
C SER A 103 14.69 -3.40 17.14
N MET A 104 14.31 -4.66 16.87
CA MET A 104 13.84 -5.10 15.56
C MET A 104 12.32 -5.25 15.56
N TYR A 105 11.72 -4.74 14.50
CA TYR A 105 10.29 -4.81 14.25
C TYR A 105 9.99 -5.69 13.06
N LEU A 106 8.91 -6.46 13.16
CA LEU A 106 8.31 -7.25 12.10
C LEU A 106 6.94 -6.66 11.76
N GLU A 107 6.68 -6.46 10.48
CA GLU A 107 5.39 -6.10 9.90
C GLU A 107 4.95 -7.21 8.96
N PHE A 108 3.71 -7.68 9.08
CA PHE A 108 3.17 -8.71 8.21
C PHE A 108 1.76 -8.33 7.75
N HIS A 109 1.56 -8.32 6.43
CA HIS A 109 0.27 -8.05 5.77
C HIS A 109 -0.32 -9.35 5.23
N ALA A 110 -1.64 -9.38 5.12
CA ALA A 110 -2.33 -10.48 4.43
C ALA A 110 -1.74 -10.68 3.02
N PRO A 111 -1.25 -11.88 2.69
CA PRO A 111 -0.74 -12.19 1.35
C PRO A 111 -1.81 -11.96 0.27
N LEU A 112 -1.36 -11.80 -0.97
CA LEU A 112 -2.28 -11.77 -2.11
C LEU A 112 -2.99 -13.12 -2.26
N GLY A 113 -4.23 -13.12 -2.76
CA GLY A 113 -5.01 -14.35 -2.92
C GLY A 113 -4.36 -15.39 -3.86
N GLU A 114 -3.52 -14.95 -4.78
CA GLU A 114 -2.70 -15.79 -5.66
C GLU A 114 -1.39 -16.29 -5.03
N ASP A 115 -1.04 -15.82 -3.84
CA ASP A 115 0.14 -16.28 -3.09
C ASP A 115 -0.22 -17.60 -2.37
N ALA A 116 0.24 -18.71 -2.93
CA ALA A 116 -0.13 -20.06 -2.48
C ALA A 116 0.57 -20.53 -1.20
N ARG A 117 1.34 -19.67 -0.50
CA ARG A 117 2.05 -20.05 0.71
C ARG A 117 1.08 -20.32 1.87
N THR A 118 1.39 -21.36 2.65
CA THR A 118 0.63 -21.68 3.86
C THR A 118 1.03 -20.78 5.02
N LEU A 119 0.19 -20.74 6.07
CA LEU A 119 0.51 -20.04 7.30
C LEU A 119 1.83 -20.54 7.93
N GLU A 120 2.05 -21.85 7.94
CA GLU A 120 3.28 -22.45 8.48
C GLU A 120 4.52 -22.03 7.70
N GLN A 121 4.42 -21.92 6.37
CA GLN A 121 5.51 -21.42 5.51
C GLN A 121 5.81 -19.95 5.79
N ASN A 122 4.79 -19.13 5.95
CA ASN A 122 4.96 -17.70 6.29
C ASN A 122 5.61 -17.53 7.68
N ILE A 123 5.19 -18.33 8.68
CA ILE A 123 5.80 -18.33 10.02
C ILE A 123 7.28 -18.74 9.94
N ALA A 124 7.58 -19.83 9.21
CA ALA A 124 8.94 -20.30 9.07
C ALA A 124 9.86 -19.26 8.42
N GLU A 125 9.40 -18.61 7.35
CA GLU A 125 10.15 -17.54 6.67
C GLU A 125 10.35 -16.32 7.58
N ALA A 126 9.33 -15.93 8.34
CA ALA A 126 9.42 -14.80 9.26
C ALA A 126 10.44 -15.06 10.36
N ARG A 127 10.40 -16.25 10.98
CA ARG A 127 11.40 -16.67 11.98
C ARG A 127 12.81 -16.68 11.41
N GLU A 128 13.00 -17.29 10.23
CA GLU A 128 14.31 -17.34 9.57
C GLU A 128 14.84 -15.94 9.28
N THR A 129 14.00 -15.05 8.77
CA THR A 129 14.38 -13.67 8.42
C THR A 129 14.78 -12.87 9.65
N VAL A 130 14.00 -12.95 10.73
CA VAL A 130 14.31 -12.27 11.99
C VAL A 130 15.61 -12.81 12.57
N HIS A 131 15.74 -14.13 12.71
CA HIS A 131 16.95 -14.74 13.28
C HIS A 131 18.22 -14.42 12.48
N LYS A 132 18.17 -14.46 11.15
CA LYS A 132 19.28 -14.05 10.28
C LYS A 132 19.67 -12.59 10.50
N SER A 133 18.68 -11.73 10.63
CA SER A 133 18.90 -10.29 10.75
C SER A 133 19.55 -9.87 12.08
N ILE A 134 19.38 -10.68 13.14
CA ILE A 134 19.92 -10.40 14.48
C ILE A 134 21.16 -11.23 14.85
N ALA A 135 21.59 -12.17 14.00
CA ALA A 135 22.60 -13.19 14.31
C ALA A 135 23.90 -12.64 14.92
N SER A 136 24.27 -11.39 14.60
CA SER A 136 25.48 -10.74 15.12
C SER A 136 25.22 -9.73 16.24
N ARG A 137 24.00 -9.60 16.75
CA ARG A 137 23.61 -8.49 17.65
C ARG A 137 23.33 -8.90 19.10
N GLY A 138 23.28 -10.18 19.40
CA GLY A 138 23.06 -10.69 20.77
C GLY A 138 21.72 -10.27 21.39
N LEU A 139 20.68 -10.14 20.56
CA LEU A 139 19.33 -9.77 21.00
C LEU A 139 18.52 -10.99 21.42
N GLN A 140 17.58 -10.77 22.33
CA GLN A 140 16.54 -11.74 22.63
C GLN A 140 15.44 -11.67 21.57
N VAL A 141 14.91 -12.84 21.17
CA VAL A 141 13.84 -12.96 20.17
C VAL A 141 12.65 -13.67 20.80
N SER A 142 11.47 -13.14 20.54
CA SER A 142 10.23 -13.83 20.90
C SER A 142 9.63 -14.50 19.66
N ASN A 143 9.82 -15.81 19.53
CA ASN A 143 9.19 -16.57 18.46
C ASN A 143 7.65 -16.57 18.56
N ASP A 144 7.09 -16.50 19.77
CA ASP A 144 5.65 -16.41 19.96
C ASP A 144 5.07 -15.10 19.43
N LEU A 145 5.80 -13.99 19.58
CA LEU A 145 5.40 -12.71 18.98
C LEU A 145 5.52 -12.73 17.45
N ILE A 146 6.58 -13.34 16.89
CA ILE A 146 6.70 -13.51 15.43
C ILE A 146 5.49 -14.27 14.90
N ASP A 147 5.13 -15.38 15.52
CA ASP A 147 3.98 -16.19 15.11
C ASP A 147 2.66 -15.42 15.22
N ALA A 148 2.48 -14.63 16.28
CA ALA A 148 1.29 -13.82 16.48
C ALA A 148 1.16 -12.76 15.37
N VAL A 149 2.23 -12.03 15.07
CA VAL A 149 2.26 -11.02 13.98
C VAL A 149 1.85 -11.62 12.64
N VAL A 150 2.39 -12.82 12.33
CA VAL A 150 2.06 -13.50 11.07
C VAL A 150 0.62 -14.00 11.04
N ARG A 151 0.05 -14.45 12.18
CA ARG A 151 -1.33 -14.92 12.27
C ARG A 151 -2.36 -13.78 12.22
N GLU A 152 -2.01 -12.64 12.81
CA GLU A 152 -2.92 -11.50 12.93
C GLU A 152 -2.98 -10.65 11.65
N GLU A 153 -1.95 -10.67 10.81
CA GLU A 153 -1.87 -9.99 9.50
C GLU A 153 -2.28 -8.50 9.56
N THR A 154 -2.00 -7.83 10.68
CA THR A 154 -2.46 -6.44 10.92
C THR A 154 -1.77 -5.40 10.03
N GLY A 155 -0.59 -5.72 9.48
CA GLY A 155 0.25 -4.77 8.76
C GLY A 155 0.86 -3.69 9.67
N LEU A 156 0.84 -3.87 10.98
CA LEU A 156 1.47 -2.96 11.94
C LEU A 156 2.83 -3.50 12.38
N PRO A 157 3.85 -2.64 12.52
CA PRO A 157 5.14 -3.04 13.05
C PRO A 157 5.04 -3.45 14.52
N VAL A 158 5.51 -4.65 14.86
CA VAL A 158 5.58 -5.18 16.23
C VAL A 158 7.02 -5.47 16.57
N GLU A 159 7.46 -5.07 17.77
CA GLU A 159 8.79 -5.37 18.29
C GLU A 159 8.92 -6.87 18.58
N VAL A 160 9.82 -7.56 17.87
CA VAL A 160 10.01 -9.02 17.97
C VAL A 160 11.39 -9.41 18.48
N ALA A 161 12.34 -8.47 18.48
CA ALA A 161 13.67 -8.69 19.05
C ALA A 161 14.17 -7.41 19.75
N TYR A 162 14.71 -7.59 20.95
CA TYR A 162 15.12 -6.52 21.86
C TYR A 162 16.35 -6.95 22.71
N ARG A 163 16.93 -5.99 23.43
CA ARG A 163 18.01 -6.26 24.41
C ARG A 163 17.48 -6.77 25.72
#